data_e350d74d771b9a0f9891a4bcb6ba8097
#
_entry.id   e350d74d771b9a0f9891a4bcb6ba8097
#
_cell.length_a   1.000
_cell.length_b   1.000
_cell.length_c   1.000
_cell.angle_alpha   90.00
_cell.angle_beta   90.00
_cell.angle_gamma   90.00
#
_symmetry.space_group_name_H-M   'P 1'
#
loop_
_entity.id
_entity.type
_entity.pdbx_description
1 polymer ?
#
loop_
_entity_poly.entity_id
_entity_poly.type
_entity_poly.pdbx_seq_one_letter_code
_entity_poly.pdbx_strand_id
1 'polypeptide(L)'
;MPRSGKKSVAYFYDPEVGNFHYGPGHPMKPHRLSVTHSLVLNYGLHKHMQVYRPYVATAHDMARFHSEEYIEFLQRVTPQNIQGFTKSLTHFNVGDDCPVFEGLYKFCARYTGASMEGAAKLNNDQCDIAINWAGGLHHAKKFEASGFCYVNDIVIAILELLKVHPRVLYIDIDIHHGDGVQEAFYLTDRVMTVSFHKYGNYFFPGTGDMYEIGAEMGRYYSVNVPLKEGMDDLAYETVFQPVIKYVMQFYQPTVIVLQCGADSLANDRLGCFNLSTKGHGECVNYVKKFDVPLMVLGGGGYTVRNVARCWTYETSICVDQDLSLELPYNTEYFEYFAPDFSLHPEVTGERGTLRQENANSRQYLESIGTYFFYNRKQRNLIYIYT
;
A
#
# COMPACT_ATOMS: atom_id res chain seq x y z
N MET A 1 -13.64 24.68 -6.77
CA MET A 1 -12.62 25.69 -6.41
C MET A 1 -11.59 25.00 -5.55
N PRO A 2 -10.28 25.16 -5.75
CA PRO A 2 -9.31 24.59 -4.81
C PRO A 2 -9.56 25.17 -3.43
N ARG A 3 -9.66 24.29 -2.42
CA ARG A 3 -9.75 24.71 -1.02
C ARG A 3 -8.42 25.35 -0.62
N SER A 4 -8.36 26.68 -0.54
CA SER A 4 -7.19 27.43 -0.06
C SER A 4 -7.09 27.31 1.45
N GLY A 5 -6.46 26.25 1.96
CA GLY A 5 -6.27 26.02 3.38
C GLY A 5 -5.43 24.78 3.64
N LYS A 6 -4.94 24.63 4.86
CA LYS A 6 -4.25 23.41 5.32
C LYS A 6 -5.18 22.21 5.15
N LYS A 7 -4.67 21.10 4.60
CA LYS A 7 -5.43 19.85 4.44
C LYS A 7 -5.89 19.31 5.78
N SER A 8 -7.15 18.87 5.85
CA SER A 8 -7.67 18.12 7.00
C SER A 8 -7.30 16.63 6.85
N VAL A 9 -6.64 16.08 7.87
CA VAL A 9 -6.13 14.72 7.87
C VAL A 9 -6.81 13.90 8.94
N ALA A 10 -7.38 12.74 8.56
CA ALA A 10 -7.89 11.71 9.46
C ALA A 10 -6.88 10.56 9.54
N TYR A 11 -6.44 10.22 10.74
CA TYR A 11 -5.48 9.16 11.00
C TYR A 11 -6.15 8.08 11.86
N PHE A 12 -6.10 6.84 11.37
CA PHE A 12 -6.75 5.70 12.02
C PHE A 12 -5.72 4.82 12.70
N TYR A 13 -5.91 4.57 13.99
CA TYR A 13 -5.06 3.67 14.76
C TYR A 13 -5.85 2.92 15.82
N ASP A 14 -5.74 1.60 15.83
CA ASP A 14 -6.23 0.74 16.91
C ASP A 14 -5.03 0.27 17.75
N PRO A 15 -5.00 0.52 19.07
CA PRO A 15 -3.88 0.12 19.93
C PRO A 15 -3.61 -1.39 19.96
N GLU A 16 -4.59 -2.21 19.61
CA GLU A 16 -4.44 -3.66 19.61
C GLU A 16 -3.82 -4.20 18.30
N VAL A 17 -3.81 -3.39 17.22
CA VAL A 17 -3.41 -3.87 15.89
C VAL A 17 -1.94 -4.33 15.83
N GLY A 18 -1.08 -3.74 16.64
CA GLY A 18 0.33 -4.11 16.74
C GLY A 18 0.62 -5.32 17.63
N ASN A 19 -0.38 -5.87 18.32
CA ASN A 19 -0.23 -6.98 19.25
C ASN A 19 -0.42 -8.37 18.60
N PHE A 20 -0.88 -8.41 17.35
CA PHE A 20 -1.03 -9.65 16.61
C PHE A 20 0.30 -10.19 16.13
N HIS A 21 0.42 -11.51 16.05
CA HIS A 21 1.68 -12.16 15.72
C HIS A 21 1.44 -13.32 14.74
N TYR A 22 2.03 -13.25 13.56
CA TYR A 22 1.89 -14.27 12.50
C TYR A 22 2.56 -15.60 12.81
N GLY A 23 3.43 -15.65 13.79
CA GLY A 23 4.16 -16.84 14.20
C GLY A 23 5.69 -16.62 14.26
N PRO A 24 6.42 -17.52 14.93
CA PRO A 24 7.86 -17.44 15.05
C PRO A 24 8.54 -17.45 13.68
N GLY A 25 9.48 -16.52 13.47
CA GLY A 25 10.24 -16.42 12.22
C GLY A 25 9.50 -15.78 11.02
N HIS A 26 8.18 -15.61 11.09
CA HIS A 26 7.42 -15.00 10.01
C HIS A 26 7.88 -13.54 9.78
N PRO A 27 8.10 -13.10 8.52
CA PRO A 27 8.60 -11.76 8.23
C PRO A 27 7.59 -10.65 8.54
N MET A 28 6.28 -10.88 8.35
CA MET A 28 5.24 -9.89 8.66
C MET A 28 5.12 -9.70 10.18
N LYS A 29 5.36 -8.48 10.63
CA LYS A 29 5.35 -8.08 12.05
C LYS A 29 4.35 -6.94 12.28
N PRO A 30 3.12 -7.21 12.72
CA PRO A 30 2.16 -6.14 13.06
C PRO A 30 2.69 -5.14 14.10
N HIS A 31 3.66 -5.53 14.94
CA HIS A 31 4.36 -4.64 15.88
C HIS A 31 4.94 -3.38 15.22
N ARG A 32 5.29 -3.43 13.93
CA ARG A 32 5.71 -2.25 13.15
C ARG A 32 4.72 -1.09 13.25
N LEU A 33 3.42 -1.39 13.42
CA LEU A 33 2.35 -0.39 13.55
C LEU A 33 2.45 0.35 14.89
N SER A 34 2.76 -0.35 15.99
CA SER A 34 3.00 0.27 17.29
C SER A 34 4.23 1.17 17.28
N VAL A 35 5.31 0.71 16.64
CA VAL A 35 6.55 1.49 16.51
C VAL A 35 6.32 2.75 15.68
N THR A 36 5.59 2.64 14.56
CA THR A 36 5.20 3.80 13.73
C THR A 36 4.37 4.79 14.53
N HIS A 37 3.33 4.32 15.21
CA HIS A 37 2.44 5.19 15.98
C HIS A 37 3.19 5.90 17.12
N SER A 38 4.12 5.21 17.79
CA SER A 38 4.96 5.81 18.81
C SER A 38 5.80 6.97 18.26
N LEU A 39 6.40 6.82 17.08
CA LEU A 39 7.12 7.93 16.42
C LEU A 39 6.18 9.08 16.04
N VAL A 40 5.02 8.78 15.44
CA VAL A 40 4.00 9.79 15.08
C VAL A 40 3.61 10.64 16.30
N LEU A 41 3.41 10.00 17.46
CA LEU A 41 3.09 10.70 18.70
C LEU A 41 4.26 11.54 19.23
N ASN A 42 5.46 10.98 19.26
CA ASN A 42 6.64 11.63 19.83
C ASN A 42 7.17 12.77 18.96
N TYR A 43 6.98 12.73 17.64
CA TYR A 43 7.17 13.89 16.77
C TYR A 43 6.04 14.93 16.85
N GLY A 44 4.98 14.64 17.61
CA GLY A 44 3.87 15.57 17.79
C GLY A 44 2.93 15.68 16.59
N LEU A 45 3.01 14.81 15.60
CA LEU A 45 2.20 14.86 14.38
C LEU A 45 0.71 14.73 14.65
N HIS A 46 0.33 14.00 15.71
CA HIS A 46 -1.06 13.85 16.14
C HIS A 46 -1.75 15.18 16.46
N LYS A 47 -0.99 16.26 16.75
CA LYS A 47 -1.54 17.61 17.01
C LYS A 47 -2.01 18.31 15.73
N HIS A 48 -1.66 17.79 14.57
CA HIS A 48 -1.93 18.36 13.25
C HIS A 48 -2.96 17.56 12.45
N MET A 49 -3.54 16.52 13.03
CA MET A 49 -4.54 15.65 12.41
C MET A 49 -5.58 15.19 13.41
N GLN A 50 -6.67 14.62 12.94
CA GLN A 50 -7.67 14.00 13.78
C GLN A 50 -7.38 12.51 13.90
N VAL A 51 -7.13 12.04 15.12
CA VAL A 51 -6.84 10.63 15.41
C VAL A 51 -8.13 9.92 15.79
N TYR A 52 -8.41 8.83 15.08
CA TYR A 52 -9.61 8.02 15.29
C TYR A 52 -9.24 6.58 15.70
N ARG A 53 -9.97 6.04 16.67
CA ARG A 53 -10.06 4.61 16.84
C ARG A 53 -11.03 4.08 15.78
N PRO A 54 -10.58 3.19 14.88
CA PRO A 54 -11.39 2.80 13.73
C PRO A 54 -12.58 1.93 14.10
N TYR A 55 -13.58 1.97 13.26
CA TYR A 55 -14.64 0.98 13.19
C TYR A 55 -14.05 -0.44 13.01
N VAL A 56 -14.68 -1.43 13.60
CA VAL A 56 -14.30 -2.85 13.41
C VAL A 56 -15.25 -3.47 12.40
N ALA A 57 -14.72 -3.84 11.23
CA ALA A 57 -15.52 -4.37 10.14
C ALA A 57 -16.22 -5.69 10.55
N THR A 58 -17.46 -5.83 10.12
CA THR A 58 -18.24 -7.06 10.29
C THR A 58 -17.93 -8.06 9.17
N ALA A 59 -18.38 -9.31 9.34
CA ALA A 59 -18.31 -10.32 8.27
C ALA A 59 -19.05 -9.84 7.01
N HIS A 60 -20.19 -9.16 7.18
CA HIS A 60 -20.96 -8.61 6.08
C HIS A 60 -20.18 -7.55 5.29
N ASP A 61 -19.43 -6.68 5.99
CA ASP A 61 -18.58 -5.68 5.34
C ASP A 61 -17.48 -6.33 4.50
N MET A 62 -16.83 -7.36 5.03
CA MET A 62 -15.78 -8.08 4.32
C MET A 62 -16.32 -8.94 3.17
N ALA A 63 -17.54 -9.49 3.31
CA ALA A 63 -18.23 -10.23 2.27
C ALA A 63 -18.74 -9.34 1.10
N ARG A 64 -18.59 -8.03 1.17
CA ARG A 64 -18.82 -7.13 0.02
C ARG A 64 -17.86 -7.40 -1.14
N PHE A 65 -16.70 -7.97 -0.86
CA PHE A 65 -15.71 -8.41 -1.85
C PHE A 65 -15.44 -9.91 -1.78
N HIS A 66 -15.13 -10.42 -0.59
CA HIS A 66 -14.80 -11.82 -0.41
C HIS A 66 -16.04 -12.72 -0.42
N SER A 67 -15.86 -14.01 -0.74
CA SER A 67 -16.95 -14.97 -0.61
C SER A 67 -17.36 -15.15 0.86
N GLU A 68 -18.66 -15.38 1.10
CA GLU A 68 -19.16 -15.63 2.45
C GLU A 68 -18.49 -16.85 3.09
N GLU A 69 -18.27 -17.91 2.30
CA GLU A 69 -17.59 -19.14 2.76
C GLU A 69 -16.16 -18.88 3.26
N TYR A 70 -15.41 -18.02 2.56
CA TYR A 70 -14.06 -17.65 2.96
C TYR A 70 -14.06 -16.81 4.25
N ILE A 71 -14.96 -15.85 4.36
CA ILE A 71 -15.10 -15.02 5.57
C ILE A 71 -15.57 -15.88 6.77
N GLU A 72 -16.54 -16.79 6.57
CA GLU A 72 -16.96 -17.72 7.60
C GLU A 72 -15.80 -18.64 8.06
N PHE A 73 -15.00 -19.11 7.13
CA PHE A 73 -13.78 -19.87 7.46
C PHE A 73 -12.83 -19.07 8.35
N LEU A 74 -12.51 -17.80 7.97
CA LEU A 74 -11.65 -16.93 8.77
C LEU A 74 -12.20 -16.65 10.18
N GLN A 75 -13.52 -16.57 10.32
CA GLN A 75 -14.17 -16.38 11.63
C GLN A 75 -14.01 -17.59 12.55
N ARG A 76 -13.99 -18.80 11.97
CA ARG A 76 -14.06 -20.07 12.72
C ARG A 76 -12.71 -20.70 12.99
N VAL A 77 -11.73 -20.47 12.12
CA VAL A 77 -10.43 -21.10 12.23
C VAL A 77 -9.59 -20.44 13.33
N THR A 78 -8.98 -21.27 14.17
CA THR A 78 -8.04 -20.85 15.23
C THR A 78 -6.87 -21.82 15.28
N PRO A 79 -5.73 -21.46 15.90
CA PRO A 79 -4.62 -22.39 16.11
C PRO A 79 -5.03 -23.68 16.84
N GLN A 80 -6.04 -23.59 17.71
CA GLN A 80 -6.51 -24.72 18.52
C GLN A 80 -7.36 -25.72 17.72
N ASN A 81 -8.07 -25.28 16.68
CA ASN A 81 -8.97 -26.12 15.90
C ASN A 81 -8.54 -26.36 14.44
N ILE A 82 -7.37 -25.88 14.06
CA ILE A 82 -6.82 -25.90 12.68
C ILE A 82 -6.89 -27.28 12.03
N GLN A 83 -6.71 -28.36 12.81
CA GLN A 83 -6.76 -29.74 12.31
C GLN A 83 -8.13 -30.11 11.72
N GLY A 84 -9.21 -29.50 12.21
CA GLY A 84 -10.56 -29.68 11.68
C GLY A 84 -10.82 -29.00 10.34
N PHE A 85 -9.89 -28.15 9.87
CA PHE A 85 -10.04 -27.31 8.67
C PHE A 85 -9.08 -27.67 7.53
N THR A 86 -8.44 -28.83 7.54
CA THR A 86 -7.38 -29.22 6.58
C THR A 86 -7.77 -28.96 5.11
N LYS A 87 -8.99 -29.32 4.71
CA LYS A 87 -9.48 -29.08 3.34
C LYS A 87 -9.66 -27.58 3.05
N SER A 88 -10.22 -26.83 3.99
CA SER A 88 -10.45 -25.39 3.85
C SER A 88 -9.14 -24.61 3.85
N LEU A 89 -8.15 -25.02 4.62
CA LEU A 89 -6.81 -24.42 4.62
C LEU A 89 -6.19 -24.46 3.22
N THR A 90 -6.21 -25.62 2.57
CA THR A 90 -5.70 -25.79 1.22
C THR A 90 -6.55 -25.01 0.21
N HIS A 91 -7.88 -25.05 0.35
CA HIS A 91 -8.81 -24.41 -0.55
C HIS A 91 -8.67 -22.87 -0.54
N PHE A 92 -8.48 -22.29 0.64
CA PHE A 92 -8.36 -20.85 0.85
C PHE A 92 -6.90 -20.36 0.90
N ASN A 93 -5.94 -21.21 0.54
CA ASN A 93 -4.51 -20.89 0.54
C ASN A 93 -3.99 -20.34 1.89
N VAL A 94 -4.51 -20.88 2.98
CA VAL A 94 -4.06 -20.56 4.34
C VAL A 94 -3.09 -21.64 4.81
N GLY A 95 -1.86 -21.26 5.16
CA GLY A 95 -0.78 -22.19 5.45
C GLY A 95 0.50 -21.45 5.84
N ASP A 96 1.63 -21.80 5.22
CA ASP A 96 2.96 -21.27 5.60
C ASP A 96 3.10 -19.75 5.42
N ASP A 97 2.73 -19.24 4.26
CA ASP A 97 2.80 -17.80 3.95
C ASP A 97 1.68 -16.98 4.62
N CYS A 98 0.52 -17.59 4.78
CA CYS A 98 -0.64 -16.98 5.41
C CYS A 98 -1.11 -17.88 6.57
N PRO A 99 -0.37 -17.93 7.71
CA PRO A 99 -0.66 -18.85 8.79
C PRO A 99 -1.93 -18.48 9.56
N VAL A 100 -2.54 -19.49 10.20
CA VAL A 100 -3.55 -19.25 11.23
C VAL A 100 -2.86 -18.84 12.51
N PHE A 101 -3.17 -17.66 13.01
CA PHE A 101 -2.66 -17.16 14.29
C PHE A 101 -3.80 -16.72 15.20
N GLU A 102 -3.50 -16.57 16.49
CA GLU A 102 -4.51 -16.14 17.47
C GLU A 102 -5.06 -14.74 17.13
N GLY A 103 -6.38 -14.67 17.01
CA GLY A 103 -7.06 -13.42 16.69
C GLY A 103 -7.01 -12.99 15.22
N LEU A 104 -6.66 -13.89 14.29
CA LEU A 104 -6.58 -13.61 12.84
C LEU A 104 -7.77 -12.80 12.32
N TYR A 105 -9.00 -13.27 12.56
CA TYR A 105 -10.21 -12.56 12.11
C TYR A 105 -10.33 -11.16 12.72
N LYS A 106 -9.99 -11.02 14.01
CA LYS A 106 -10.03 -9.72 14.69
C LYS A 106 -9.02 -8.73 14.10
N PHE A 107 -7.84 -9.21 13.73
CA PHE A 107 -6.85 -8.41 13.02
C PHE A 107 -7.38 -7.92 11.68
N CYS A 108 -7.92 -8.84 10.86
CA CYS A 108 -8.54 -8.50 9.57
C CYS A 108 -9.68 -7.46 9.71
N ALA A 109 -10.56 -7.65 10.69
CA ALA A 109 -11.68 -6.77 10.94
C ALA A 109 -11.24 -5.34 11.33
N ARG A 110 -10.13 -5.19 12.07
CA ARG A 110 -9.60 -3.87 12.48
C ARG A 110 -9.02 -3.09 11.31
N TYR A 111 -8.11 -3.68 10.54
CA TYR A 111 -7.48 -2.94 9.45
C TYR A 111 -8.47 -2.65 8.31
N THR A 112 -9.41 -3.57 8.05
CA THR A 112 -10.46 -3.38 7.05
C THR A 112 -11.43 -2.27 7.46
N GLY A 113 -11.86 -2.28 8.73
CA GLY A 113 -12.74 -1.24 9.27
C GLY A 113 -12.13 0.15 9.20
N ALA A 114 -10.82 0.26 9.46
CA ALA A 114 -10.09 1.53 9.34
C ALA A 114 -10.09 2.07 7.90
N SER A 115 -9.83 1.21 6.91
CA SER A 115 -9.86 1.59 5.49
C SER A 115 -11.27 1.97 5.03
N MET A 116 -12.29 1.24 5.47
CA MET A 116 -13.69 1.56 5.19
C MET A 116 -14.13 2.91 5.79
N GLU A 117 -13.78 3.15 7.05
CA GLU A 117 -14.12 4.42 7.71
C GLU A 117 -13.39 5.60 7.07
N GLY A 118 -12.12 5.40 6.68
CA GLY A 118 -11.37 6.39 5.91
C GLY A 118 -12.06 6.74 4.59
N ALA A 119 -12.51 5.74 3.84
CA ALA A 119 -13.28 5.92 2.62
C ALA A 119 -14.60 6.67 2.87
N ALA A 120 -15.32 6.30 3.92
CA ALA A 120 -16.58 6.99 4.28
C ALA A 120 -16.34 8.46 4.67
N LYS A 121 -15.24 8.79 5.36
CA LYS A 121 -14.90 10.17 5.68
C LYS A 121 -14.55 11.01 4.46
N LEU A 122 -13.83 10.42 3.49
CA LEU A 122 -13.56 11.08 2.20
C LEU A 122 -14.85 11.30 1.42
N ASN A 123 -15.73 10.31 1.36
CA ASN A 123 -17.04 10.41 0.70
C ASN A 123 -17.93 11.52 1.26
N ASN A 124 -17.81 11.81 2.56
CA ASN A 124 -18.61 12.81 3.27
C ASN A 124 -17.89 14.15 3.45
N ASP A 125 -16.77 14.38 2.74
CA ASP A 125 -15.95 15.61 2.85
C ASP A 125 -15.51 15.95 4.30
N GLN A 126 -15.36 14.91 5.15
CA GLN A 126 -14.94 15.07 6.55
C GLN A 126 -13.42 15.17 6.72
N CYS A 127 -12.66 14.76 5.71
CA CYS A 127 -11.23 14.98 5.60
C CYS A 127 -10.81 15.09 4.14
N ASP A 128 -9.64 15.65 3.88
CA ASP A 128 -9.00 15.69 2.57
C ASP A 128 -8.06 14.51 2.39
N ILE A 129 -7.46 14.01 3.49
CA ILE A 129 -6.55 12.87 3.51
C ILE A 129 -6.97 11.92 4.63
N ALA A 130 -7.08 10.62 4.33
CA ALA A 130 -7.32 9.55 5.31
C ALA A 130 -6.11 8.61 5.34
N ILE A 131 -5.54 8.34 6.53
CA ILE A 131 -4.34 7.50 6.71
C ILE A 131 -4.68 6.25 7.52
N ASN A 132 -4.38 5.06 6.97
CA ASN A 132 -4.45 3.78 7.67
C ASN A 132 -3.19 2.94 7.40
N TRP A 133 -2.19 3.03 8.26
CA TRP A 133 -0.95 2.26 8.10
C TRP A 133 -1.13 0.76 8.34
N ALA A 134 -2.21 0.34 8.99
CA ALA A 134 -2.51 -1.08 9.19
C ALA A 134 -3.12 -1.75 7.95
N GLY A 135 -3.64 -0.98 7.00
CA GLY A 135 -4.21 -1.45 5.74
C GLY A 135 -3.17 -1.64 4.64
N GLY A 136 -3.67 -1.78 3.42
CA GLY A 136 -2.83 -1.94 2.24
C GLY A 136 -2.53 -3.40 1.88
N LEU A 137 -3.37 -4.35 2.28
CA LEU A 137 -3.18 -5.79 2.12
C LEU A 137 -3.63 -6.25 0.72
N HIS A 138 -2.84 -5.89 -0.29
CA HIS A 138 -3.17 -5.89 -1.72
C HIS A 138 -3.19 -7.26 -2.41
N HIS A 139 -2.65 -8.32 -1.76
CA HIS A 139 -2.58 -9.66 -2.37
C HIS A 139 -3.80 -10.54 -2.12
N ALA A 140 -4.63 -10.24 -1.12
CA ALA A 140 -5.80 -11.06 -0.82
C ALA A 140 -6.76 -11.09 -2.01
N LYS A 141 -7.21 -12.31 -2.37
CA LYS A 141 -8.14 -12.57 -3.47
C LYS A 141 -9.56 -12.74 -2.95
N LYS A 142 -10.54 -12.76 -3.87
CA LYS A 142 -11.94 -12.94 -3.50
C LYS A 142 -12.19 -14.22 -2.69
N PHE A 143 -11.48 -15.30 -3.01
CA PHE A 143 -11.70 -16.64 -2.47
C PHE A 143 -10.51 -17.18 -1.66
N GLU A 144 -9.40 -16.44 -1.51
CA GLU A 144 -8.21 -16.98 -0.87
C GLU A 144 -7.29 -15.91 -0.28
N ALA A 145 -6.49 -16.31 0.68
CA ALA A 145 -5.37 -15.55 1.21
C ALA A 145 -4.17 -15.64 0.25
N SER A 146 -3.31 -14.64 0.24
CA SER A 146 -2.08 -14.62 -0.54
C SER A 146 -1.10 -13.60 0.01
N GLY A 147 0.21 -13.85 -0.08
CA GLY A 147 1.24 -12.85 0.23
C GLY A 147 1.07 -12.18 1.59
N PHE A 148 0.80 -12.95 2.64
CA PHE A 148 0.55 -12.48 4.01
C PHE A 148 -0.76 -11.70 4.18
N CYS A 149 -1.58 -11.59 3.13
CA CYS A 149 -2.85 -10.86 3.12
C CYS A 149 -4.03 -11.84 3.20
N TYR A 150 -5.02 -11.54 4.04
CA TYR A 150 -6.22 -12.36 4.22
C TYR A 150 -7.48 -11.66 3.69
N VAL A 151 -7.72 -10.43 4.11
CA VAL A 151 -8.83 -9.60 3.63
C VAL A 151 -8.26 -8.41 2.88
N ASN A 152 -8.77 -8.14 1.69
CA ASN A 152 -8.33 -7.03 0.86
C ASN A 152 -9.10 -5.76 1.25
N ASP A 153 -8.56 -5.05 2.23
CA ASP A 153 -9.13 -3.79 2.72
C ASP A 153 -9.16 -2.70 1.66
N ILE A 154 -8.21 -2.73 0.71
CA ILE A 154 -8.14 -1.77 -0.39
C ILE A 154 -9.36 -1.90 -1.29
N VAL A 155 -9.66 -3.12 -1.73
CA VAL A 155 -10.83 -3.38 -2.60
C VAL A 155 -12.11 -2.97 -1.88
N ILE A 156 -12.26 -3.31 -0.60
CA ILE A 156 -13.44 -2.97 0.20
C ILE A 156 -13.57 -1.45 0.36
N ALA A 157 -12.47 -0.74 0.63
CA ALA A 157 -12.46 0.71 0.70
C ALA A 157 -12.80 1.36 -0.66
N ILE A 158 -12.26 0.84 -1.77
CA ILE A 158 -12.59 1.34 -3.11
C ILE A 158 -14.08 1.13 -3.42
N LEU A 159 -14.66 -0.01 -3.05
CA LEU A 159 -16.10 -0.24 -3.19
C LEU A 159 -16.93 0.78 -2.39
N GLU A 160 -16.44 1.22 -1.23
CA GLU A 160 -17.06 2.31 -0.46
C GLU A 160 -16.94 3.66 -1.19
N LEU A 161 -15.75 3.99 -1.69
CA LEU A 161 -15.51 5.22 -2.46
C LEU A 161 -16.36 5.30 -3.73
N LEU A 162 -16.57 4.18 -4.42
CA LEU A 162 -17.38 4.10 -5.64
C LEU A 162 -18.88 4.43 -5.45
N LYS A 163 -19.36 4.53 -4.21
CA LYS A 163 -20.72 5.02 -3.92
C LYS A 163 -20.88 6.51 -4.25
N VAL A 164 -19.80 7.27 -4.19
CA VAL A 164 -19.79 8.73 -4.40
C VAL A 164 -18.89 9.12 -5.57
N HIS A 165 -17.72 8.48 -5.68
CA HIS A 165 -16.71 8.81 -6.68
C HIS A 165 -16.89 7.99 -7.97
N PRO A 166 -17.09 8.63 -9.13
CA PRO A 166 -17.24 7.91 -10.40
C PRO A 166 -15.94 7.28 -10.89
N ARG A 167 -14.78 7.83 -10.51
CA ARG A 167 -13.45 7.37 -10.93
C ARG A 167 -12.49 7.33 -9.76
N VAL A 168 -12.03 6.15 -9.40
CA VAL A 168 -11.05 5.91 -8.33
C VAL A 168 -9.72 5.53 -8.96
N LEU A 169 -8.64 6.22 -8.60
CA LEU A 169 -7.29 5.87 -8.99
C LEU A 169 -6.61 5.13 -7.82
N TYR A 170 -6.18 3.90 -8.05
CA TYR A 170 -5.32 3.16 -7.15
C TYR A 170 -3.88 3.23 -7.62
N ILE A 171 -2.97 3.62 -6.74
CA ILE A 171 -1.52 3.68 -6.98
C ILE A 171 -0.85 2.79 -5.93
N ASP A 172 0.05 1.91 -6.37
CA ASP A 172 0.75 0.95 -5.53
C ASP A 172 2.26 1.13 -5.70
N ILE A 173 2.96 1.44 -4.60
CA ILE A 173 4.42 1.60 -4.55
C ILE A 173 5.12 0.56 -3.67
N ASP A 174 4.39 -0.49 -3.27
CA ASP A 174 4.95 -1.72 -2.72
C ASP A 174 5.94 -2.33 -3.72
N ILE A 175 6.92 -3.09 -3.25
CA ILE A 175 7.83 -3.77 -4.19
C ILE A 175 7.15 -4.91 -4.94
N HIS A 176 6.04 -5.46 -4.38
CA HIS A 176 5.26 -6.50 -5.01
C HIS A 176 4.11 -5.93 -5.83
N HIS A 177 3.79 -6.60 -6.93
CA HIS A 177 2.63 -6.25 -7.75
C HIS A 177 1.32 -6.33 -6.94
N GLY A 178 0.49 -5.30 -6.97
CA GLY A 178 -0.81 -5.25 -6.31
C GLY A 178 -1.86 -6.10 -7.05
N ASP A 179 -1.61 -7.40 -7.14
CA ASP A 179 -2.34 -8.34 -7.98
C ASP A 179 -3.80 -8.54 -7.56
N GLY A 180 -4.08 -8.58 -6.26
CA GLY A 180 -5.45 -8.73 -5.75
C GLY A 180 -6.35 -7.55 -6.09
N VAL A 181 -5.81 -6.34 -6.05
CA VAL A 181 -6.55 -5.13 -6.42
C VAL A 181 -6.73 -5.05 -7.94
N GLN A 182 -5.68 -5.34 -8.71
CA GLN A 182 -5.76 -5.41 -10.17
C GLN A 182 -6.84 -6.41 -10.62
N GLU A 183 -6.83 -7.61 -10.05
CA GLU A 183 -7.78 -8.66 -10.38
C GLU A 183 -9.23 -8.24 -10.09
N ALA A 184 -9.46 -7.62 -8.93
CA ALA A 184 -10.80 -7.18 -8.51
C ALA A 184 -11.43 -6.18 -9.48
N PHE A 185 -10.63 -5.32 -10.12
CA PHE A 185 -11.10 -4.23 -10.98
C PHE A 185 -10.69 -4.38 -12.45
N TYR A 186 -10.25 -5.57 -12.87
CA TYR A 186 -9.68 -5.81 -14.20
C TYR A 186 -10.66 -5.56 -15.35
N LEU A 187 -11.98 -5.64 -15.08
CA LEU A 187 -13.05 -5.55 -16.09
C LEU A 187 -13.82 -4.22 -16.05
N THR A 188 -13.40 -3.25 -15.24
CA THR A 188 -14.11 -1.97 -15.08
C THR A 188 -13.22 -0.78 -15.38
N ASP A 189 -13.79 0.28 -15.94
CA ASP A 189 -13.17 1.58 -16.17
C ASP A 189 -13.37 2.56 -15.00
N ARG A 190 -14.17 2.17 -13.99
CA ARG A 190 -14.43 3.00 -12.82
C ARG A 190 -13.28 3.03 -11.82
N VAL A 191 -12.38 2.05 -11.90
CA VAL A 191 -11.16 1.99 -11.10
C VAL A 191 -9.98 1.81 -12.04
N MET A 192 -9.00 2.72 -11.95
CA MET A 192 -7.73 2.56 -12.65
C MET A 192 -6.67 2.13 -11.65
N THR A 193 -5.97 1.03 -11.93
CA THR A 193 -4.88 0.52 -11.10
C THR A 193 -3.53 0.82 -11.72
N VAL A 194 -2.60 1.34 -10.92
CA VAL A 194 -1.22 1.64 -11.35
C VAL A 194 -0.27 1.06 -10.32
N SER A 195 0.56 0.10 -10.71
CA SER A 195 1.49 -0.59 -9.81
C SER A 195 2.93 -0.49 -10.32
N PHE A 196 3.83 -0.04 -9.44
CA PHE A 196 5.28 0.06 -9.67
C PHE A 196 5.97 -1.02 -8.86
N HIS A 197 6.43 -2.10 -9.47
CA HIS A 197 6.84 -3.28 -8.73
C HIS A 197 8.01 -4.01 -9.38
N LYS A 198 8.72 -4.78 -8.58
CA LYS A 198 9.72 -5.72 -9.08
C LYS A 198 9.03 -6.83 -9.87
N TYR A 199 9.53 -7.10 -11.06
CA TYR A 199 9.01 -8.13 -11.95
C TYR A 199 10.12 -9.02 -12.54
N GLY A 200 9.80 -10.29 -12.78
CA GLY A 200 10.71 -11.26 -13.35
C GLY A 200 11.55 -12.02 -12.31
N ASN A 201 12.36 -12.99 -12.78
CA ASN A 201 13.20 -13.84 -11.96
C ASN A 201 12.44 -14.56 -10.83
N TYR A 202 11.22 -15.05 -11.10
CA TYR A 202 10.35 -15.73 -10.14
C TYR A 202 10.02 -14.90 -8.89
N PHE A 203 10.11 -13.58 -8.97
CA PHE A 203 9.72 -12.69 -7.87
C PHE A 203 8.20 -12.73 -7.66
N PHE A 204 7.77 -12.85 -6.41
CA PHE A 204 6.35 -12.91 -6.04
C PHE A 204 5.62 -11.62 -6.45
N PRO A 205 4.35 -11.67 -6.90
CA PRO A 205 3.52 -12.85 -7.16
C PRO A 205 3.70 -13.46 -8.56
N GLY A 206 4.57 -12.92 -9.42
CA GLY A 206 4.82 -13.37 -10.78
C GLY A 206 3.89 -12.76 -11.84
N THR A 207 2.96 -11.90 -11.44
CA THR A 207 2.06 -11.10 -12.30
C THR A 207 2.54 -9.66 -12.38
N GLY A 208 1.88 -8.83 -13.19
CA GLY A 208 2.20 -7.40 -13.34
C GLY A 208 3.14 -7.11 -14.51
N ASP A 209 3.07 -7.92 -15.58
CA ASP A 209 3.73 -7.58 -16.84
C ASP A 209 3.10 -6.31 -17.45
N MET A 210 3.91 -5.53 -18.19
CA MET A 210 3.42 -4.28 -18.81
C MET A 210 2.27 -4.50 -19.80
N TYR A 211 2.07 -5.74 -20.27
CA TYR A 211 1.00 -6.12 -21.19
C TYR A 211 -0.31 -6.51 -20.48
N GLU A 212 -0.33 -6.58 -19.16
CA GLU A 212 -1.55 -6.75 -18.36
C GLU A 212 -2.27 -5.40 -18.24
N ILE A 213 -3.10 -5.07 -19.20
CA ILE A 213 -3.68 -3.73 -19.40
C ILE A 213 -5.19 -3.65 -19.05
N GLY A 214 -5.75 -4.70 -18.44
CA GLY A 214 -7.20 -4.80 -18.25
C GLY A 214 -7.91 -5.51 -19.41
N ALA A 215 -9.17 -5.81 -19.22
CA ALA A 215 -10.01 -6.48 -20.22
C ALA A 215 -11.42 -5.86 -20.28
N GLU A 216 -12.14 -6.11 -21.36
CA GLU A 216 -13.51 -5.61 -21.59
C GLU A 216 -13.60 -4.08 -21.38
N MET A 217 -14.49 -3.61 -20.51
CA MET A 217 -14.62 -2.19 -20.15
C MET A 217 -13.39 -1.68 -19.38
N GLY A 218 -12.66 -2.56 -18.69
CA GLY A 218 -11.42 -2.24 -17.97
C GLY A 218 -10.16 -2.20 -18.83
N ARG A 219 -10.26 -2.44 -20.13
CA ARG A 219 -9.10 -2.42 -21.03
C ARG A 219 -8.47 -1.04 -21.07
N TYR A 220 -7.16 -0.98 -20.79
CA TYR A 220 -6.31 0.21 -20.61
C TYR A 220 -6.50 0.94 -19.26
N TYR A 221 -7.22 0.35 -18.29
CA TYR A 221 -7.35 0.87 -16.93
C TYR A 221 -6.53 0.10 -15.90
N SER A 222 -5.68 -0.82 -16.36
CA SER A 222 -4.64 -1.45 -15.56
C SER A 222 -3.27 -1.04 -16.14
N VAL A 223 -2.43 -0.45 -15.31
CA VAL A 223 -1.09 0.04 -15.66
C VAL A 223 -0.06 -0.65 -14.79
N ASN A 224 0.84 -1.38 -15.41
CA ASN A 224 1.92 -2.07 -14.75
C ASN A 224 3.26 -1.51 -15.19
N VAL A 225 4.08 -1.17 -14.21
CA VAL A 225 5.44 -0.66 -14.39
C VAL A 225 6.41 -1.69 -13.81
N PRO A 226 6.79 -2.72 -14.61
CA PRO A 226 7.69 -3.76 -14.16
C PRO A 226 9.11 -3.21 -14.05
N LEU A 227 9.69 -3.30 -12.86
CA LEU A 227 11.01 -2.81 -12.54
C LEU A 227 11.96 -3.97 -12.22
N LYS A 228 13.25 -3.72 -12.31
CA LYS A 228 14.30 -4.66 -11.94
C LYS A 228 14.85 -4.33 -10.55
N GLU A 229 15.66 -5.24 -10.01
CA GLU A 229 16.36 -5.04 -8.74
C GLU A 229 17.23 -3.78 -8.71
N GLY A 230 17.49 -3.28 -7.52
CA GLY A 230 18.39 -2.16 -7.26
C GLY A 230 17.84 -0.77 -7.62
N MET A 231 16.53 -0.66 -7.85
CA MET A 231 15.87 0.61 -8.18
C MET A 231 16.13 1.65 -7.09
N ASP A 232 16.72 2.80 -7.44
CA ASP A 232 17.05 3.90 -6.52
C ASP A 232 16.13 5.12 -6.72
N ASP A 233 16.24 6.12 -5.84
CA ASP A 233 15.38 7.30 -5.82
C ASP A 233 15.34 8.03 -7.17
N LEU A 234 16.52 8.27 -7.77
CA LEU A 234 16.61 9.02 -9.02
C LEU A 234 15.95 8.27 -10.18
N ALA A 235 16.24 6.98 -10.31
CA ALA A 235 15.65 6.17 -11.35
C ALA A 235 14.14 6.01 -11.15
N TYR A 236 13.68 5.87 -9.90
CA TYR A 236 12.25 5.75 -9.58
C TYR A 236 11.49 7.03 -9.92
N GLU A 237 12.04 8.19 -9.57
CA GLU A 237 11.44 9.49 -9.92
C GLU A 237 11.25 9.66 -11.43
N THR A 238 12.24 9.24 -12.23
CA THR A 238 12.19 9.38 -13.71
C THR A 238 11.06 8.57 -14.35
N VAL A 239 10.52 7.56 -13.69
CA VAL A 239 9.41 6.75 -14.19
C VAL A 239 8.10 7.05 -13.45
N PHE A 240 8.14 7.26 -12.14
CA PHE A 240 6.96 7.50 -11.32
C PHE A 240 6.25 8.80 -11.70
N GLN A 241 6.96 9.93 -11.69
CA GLN A 241 6.33 11.22 -11.92
C GLN A 241 5.70 11.34 -13.32
N PRO A 242 6.36 10.95 -14.43
CA PRO A 242 5.74 11.02 -15.75
C PRO A 242 4.53 10.10 -15.90
N VAL A 243 4.58 8.88 -15.36
CA VAL A 243 3.46 7.93 -15.40
C VAL A 243 2.26 8.48 -14.64
N ILE A 244 2.45 8.92 -13.39
CA ILE A 244 1.37 9.47 -12.58
C ILE A 244 0.80 10.77 -13.19
N LYS A 245 1.64 11.68 -13.61
CA LYS A 245 1.19 12.92 -14.30
C LYS A 245 0.28 12.59 -15.47
N TYR A 246 0.68 11.62 -16.23
CA TYR A 246 -0.04 11.19 -17.40
C TYR A 246 -1.38 10.52 -17.05
N VAL A 247 -1.36 9.60 -16.07
CA VAL A 247 -2.57 8.94 -15.56
C VAL A 247 -3.56 9.98 -15.05
N MET A 248 -3.10 10.96 -14.28
CA MET A 248 -3.94 12.04 -13.76
C MET A 248 -4.59 12.87 -14.86
N GLN A 249 -3.85 13.20 -15.92
CA GLN A 249 -4.38 13.94 -17.09
C GLN A 249 -5.40 13.11 -17.87
N PHE A 250 -5.14 11.83 -18.02
CA PHE A 250 -5.97 10.92 -18.80
C PHE A 250 -7.24 10.49 -18.05
N TYR A 251 -7.06 9.98 -16.84
CA TYR A 251 -8.16 9.36 -16.08
C TYR A 251 -9.01 10.37 -15.32
N GLN A 252 -8.39 11.51 -14.92
CA GLN A 252 -9.06 12.54 -14.12
C GLN A 252 -9.82 11.95 -12.93
N PRO A 253 -9.14 11.25 -12.01
CA PRO A 253 -9.79 10.61 -10.88
C PRO A 253 -10.41 11.65 -9.95
N THR A 254 -11.48 11.25 -9.26
CA THR A 254 -12.14 12.09 -8.24
C THR A 254 -11.68 11.76 -6.83
N VAL A 255 -10.97 10.65 -6.65
CA VAL A 255 -10.32 10.24 -5.42
C VAL A 255 -9.12 9.33 -5.75
N ILE A 256 -8.09 9.37 -4.91
CA ILE A 256 -6.89 8.54 -5.06
C ILE A 256 -6.74 7.66 -3.82
N VAL A 257 -6.38 6.39 -4.03
CA VAL A 257 -5.95 5.44 -3.01
C VAL A 257 -4.49 5.10 -3.28
N LEU A 258 -3.60 5.45 -2.37
CA LEU A 258 -2.15 5.24 -2.47
C LEU A 258 -1.71 4.20 -1.44
N GLN A 259 -1.27 3.04 -1.91
CA GLN A 259 -0.63 2.00 -1.11
C GLN A 259 0.86 2.29 -1.02
N CYS A 260 1.36 2.42 0.22
CA CYS A 260 2.73 2.82 0.55
C CYS A 260 3.50 1.67 1.21
N GLY A 261 3.48 0.48 0.61
CA GLY A 261 4.30 -0.64 1.07
C GLY A 261 5.76 -0.25 1.20
N ALA A 262 6.34 -0.45 2.37
CA ALA A 262 7.68 0.01 2.73
C ALA A 262 8.77 -1.05 2.45
N ASP A 263 8.43 -2.13 1.77
CA ASP A 263 9.38 -3.16 1.32
C ASP A 263 10.11 -2.78 0.01
N SER A 264 9.71 -1.70 -0.62
CA SER A 264 10.48 -1.02 -1.68
C SER A 264 11.66 -0.18 -1.16
N LEU A 265 11.78 0.00 0.16
CA LEU A 265 12.92 0.66 0.78
C LEU A 265 14.20 -0.19 0.71
N ALA A 266 15.33 0.49 0.68
CA ALA A 266 16.65 -0.14 0.87
C ALA A 266 16.72 -0.87 2.21
N ASN A 267 17.47 -1.98 2.24
CA ASN A 267 17.66 -2.81 3.42
C ASN A 267 16.37 -3.42 3.99
N ASP A 268 15.33 -3.56 3.15
CA ASP A 268 14.20 -4.39 3.53
C ASP A 268 14.61 -5.87 3.57
N ARG A 269 13.93 -6.64 4.41
CA ARG A 269 14.24 -8.07 4.59
C ARG A 269 13.91 -8.92 3.38
N LEU A 270 12.87 -8.57 2.62
CA LEU A 270 12.37 -9.31 1.46
C LEU A 270 12.54 -8.54 0.15
N GLY A 271 12.58 -7.21 0.23
CA GLY A 271 12.69 -6.34 -0.93
C GLY A 271 14.10 -6.26 -1.49
N CYS A 272 14.19 -5.81 -2.73
CA CYS A 272 15.45 -5.67 -3.46
C CYS A 272 15.59 -4.32 -4.18
N PHE A 273 14.82 -3.31 -3.78
CA PHE A 273 15.01 -1.93 -4.23
C PHE A 273 15.91 -1.16 -3.26
N ASN A 274 16.34 0.02 -3.67
CA ASN A 274 17.23 0.89 -2.92
C ASN A 274 16.58 2.26 -2.65
N LEU A 275 15.26 2.33 -2.52
CA LEU A 275 14.62 3.61 -2.20
C LEU A 275 15.00 4.04 -0.78
N SER A 276 15.32 5.32 -0.64
CA SER A 276 15.43 5.95 0.68
C SER A 276 14.03 6.30 1.21
N THR A 277 13.95 6.58 2.52
CA THR A 277 12.70 7.11 3.10
C THR A 277 12.28 8.43 2.45
N LYS A 278 13.25 9.24 1.96
CA LYS A 278 12.97 10.48 1.23
C LYS A 278 12.39 10.20 -0.15
N GLY A 279 13.02 9.30 -0.93
CA GLY A 279 12.53 8.92 -2.25
C GLY A 279 11.14 8.30 -2.21
N HIS A 280 10.87 7.46 -1.22
CA HIS A 280 9.55 6.87 -1.00
C HIS A 280 8.52 7.95 -0.62
N GLY A 281 8.84 8.82 0.33
CA GLY A 281 7.97 9.93 0.71
C GLY A 281 7.73 10.95 -0.39
N GLU A 282 8.68 11.14 -1.34
CA GLU A 282 8.45 12.03 -2.49
C GLU A 282 7.32 11.52 -3.40
N CYS A 283 7.06 10.22 -3.45
CA CYS A 283 5.90 9.67 -4.15
C CYS A 283 4.60 10.18 -3.51
N VAL A 284 4.49 10.15 -2.18
CA VAL A 284 3.35 10.69 -1.43
C VAL A 284 3.20 12.19 -1.67
N ASN A 285 4.31 12.93 -1.56
CA ASN A 285 4.36 14.36 -1.79
C ASN A 285 3.89 14.73 -3.20
N TYR A 286 4.35 13.99 -4.21
CA TYR A 286 3.96 14.21 -5.60
C TYR A 286 2.47 13.97 -5.83
N VAL A 287 1.92 12.87 -5.30
CA VAL A 287 0.49 12.55 -5.42
C VAL A 287 -0.38 13.58 -4.70
N LYS A 288 0.02 14.00 -3.50
CA LYS A 288 -0.68 15.02 -2.72
C LYS A 288 -0.83 16.37 -3.46
N LYS A 289 0.16 16.75 -4.29
CA LYS A 289 0.15 18.00 -5.06
C LYS A 289 -0.98 18.10 -6.09
N PHE A 290 -1.62 17.00 -6.47
CA PHE A 290 -2.76 17.03 -7.40
C PHE A 290 -4.06 17.53 -6.77
N ASP A 291 -4.09 17.71 -5.46
CA ASP A 291 -5.23 18.31 -4.73
C ASP A 291 -6.55 17.53 -4.89
N VAL A 292 -6.48 16.21 -5.00
CA VAL A 292 -7.59 15.28 -5.07
C VAL A 292 -7.72 14.60 -3.69
N PRO A 293 -8.93 14.30 -3.18
CA PRO A 293 -9.11 13.50 -1.96
C PRO A 293 -8.23 12.25 -1.99
N LEU A 294 -7.48 12.00 -0.89
CA LEU A 294 -6.42 11.01 -0.86
C LEU A 294 -6.58 10.05 0.32
N MET A 295 -6.59 8.75 0.03
CA MET A 295 -6.41 7.70 1.03
C MET A 295 -4.97 7.18 0.96
N VAL A 296 -4.28 7.14 2.10
CA VAL A 296 -2.91 6.62 2.23
C VAL A 296 -2.94 5.38 3.10
N LEU A 297 -2.46 4.29 2.56
CA LEU A 297 -2.47 2.97 3.21
C LEU A 297 -1.06 2.45 3.40
N GLY A 298 -0.88 1.54 4.36
CA GLY A 298 0.36 0.79 4.51
C GLY A 298 0.56 -0.22 3.39
N GLY A 299 1.02 -1.39 3.73
CA GLY A 299 1.34 -2.47 2.80
C GLY A 299 2.44 -3.36 3.36
N GLY A 300 3.33 -3.86 2.51
CA GLY A 300 4.53 -4.59 2.91
C GLY A 300 5.51 -3.75 3.73
N GLY A 301 6.66 -4.33 4.02
CA GLY A 301 7.70 -3.72 4.82
C GLY A 301 8.09 -4.60 6.02
N TYR A 302 9.31 -5.14 5.97
CA TYR A 302 9.75 -6.25 6.82
C TYR A 302 10.99 -5.94 7.66
N THR A 303 11.56 -4.75 7.52
CA THR A 303 12.54 -4.17 8.43
C THR A 303 11.86 -3.12 9.29
N VAL A 304 11.35 -3.55 10.46
CA VAL A 304 10.41 -2.79 11.31
C VAL A 304 10.83 -1.34 11.54
N ARG A 305 12.11 -1.10 11.88
CA ARG A 305 12.62 0.26 12.13
C ARG A 305 12.54 1.17 10.90
N ASN A 306 12.75 0.63 9.70
CA ASN A 306 12.69 1.40 8.45
C ASN A 306 11.24 1.69 8.05
N VAL A 307 10.33 0.74 8.25
CA VAL A 307 8.88 0.93 8.07
C VAL A 307 8.37 2.07 8.94
N ALA A 308 8.72 2.05 10.23
CA ALA A 308 8.29 3.07 11.18
C ALA A 308 8.80 4.48 10.81
N ARG A 309 10.06 4.60 10.38
CA ARG A 309 10.63 5.85 9.86
C ARG A 309 9.88 6.36 8.62
N CYS A 310 9.66 5.46 7.65
CA CYS A 310 9.03 5.79 6.38
C CYS A 310 7.61 6.31 6.58
N TRP A 311 6.76 5.53 7.24
CA TRP A 311 5.36 5.92 7.44
C TRP A 311 5.19 7.13 8.38
N THR A 312 6.13 7.33 9.32
CA THR A 312 6.16 8.58 10.12
C THR A 312 6.51 9.79 9.25
N TYR A 313 7.52 9.68 8.39
CA TYR A 313 7.88 10.73 7.45
C TYR A 313 6.73 11.03 6.47
N GLU A 314 6.10 10.01 5.92
CA GLU A 314 4.93 10.17 5.03
C GLU A 314 3.72 10.79 5.74
N THR A 315 3.52 10.45 7.02
CA THR A 315 2.51 11.15 7.85
C THR A 315 2.85 12.64 7.95
N SER A 316 4.12 13.00 8.14
CA SER A 316 4.54 14.40 8.22
C SER A 316 4.27 15.17 6.92
N ILE A 317 4.50 14.52 5.77
CA ILE A 317 4.17 15.08 4.47
C ILE A 317 2.64 15.32 4.34
N CYS A 318 1.83 14.37 4.80
CA CYS A 318 0.37 14.51 4.74
C CYS A 318 -0.15 15.69 5.57
N VAL A 319 0.49 16.02 6.68
CA VAL A 319 0.08 17.11 7.59
C VAL A 319 0.86 18.41 7.41
N ASP A 320 1.73 18.51 6.40
CA ASP A 320 2.60 19.67 6.11
C ASP A 320 3.47 20.08 7.32
N GLN A 321 4.17 19.11 7.91
CA GLN A 321 5.09 19.36 9.00
C GLN A 321 6.49 18.87 8.67
N ASP A 322 7.50 19.72 8.89
CA ASP A 322 8.90 19.33 8.84
C ASP A 322 9.29 18.63 10.15
N LEU A 323 10.05 17.56 10.04
CA LEU A 323 10.55 16.78 11.17
C LEU A 323 12.04 17.01 11.42
N SER A 324 12.43 16.92 12.69
CA SER A 324 13.85 16.79 13.03
C SER A 324 14.44 15.54 12.39
N LEU A 325 15.67 15.64 11.94
CA LEU A 325 16.40 14.49 11.40
C LEU A 325 16.73 13.46 12.50
N GLU A 326 16.92 13.92 13.74
CA GLU A 326 17.11 13.05 14.89
C GLU A 326 15.77 12.50 15.39
N LEU A 327 15.72 11.20 15.65
CA LEU A 327 14.55 10.57 16.25
C LEU A 327 14.33 11.06 17.68
N PRO A 328 13.08 11.21 18.14
CA PRO A 328 12.78 11.60 19.50
C PRO A 328 13.31 10.57 20.50
N TYR A 329 14.22 10.97 21.38
CA TYR A 329 14.88 10.09 22.34
C TYR A 329 13.96 9.50 23.41
N ASN A 330 12.79 10.09 23.61
CA ASN A 330 11.79 9.67 24.59
C ASN A 330 10.76 8.69 24.02
N THR A 331 10.94 8.21 22.78
CA THR A 331 10.06 7.17 22.23
C THR A 331 10.27 5.84 22.93
N GLU A 332 9.18 5.12 23.22
CA GLU A 332 9.19 3.81 23.89
C GLU A 332 10.11 2.79 23.21
N TYR A 333 10.25 2.87 21.89
CA TYR A 333 11.02 1.92 21.08
C TYR A 333 12.36 2.50 20.60
N PHE A 334 12.95 3.49 21.29
CA PHE A 334 14.15 4.19 20.81
C PHE A 334 15.29 3.24 20.43
N GLU A 335 15.59 2.26 21.28
CA GLU A 335 16.68 1.29 21.06
C GLU A 335 16.48 0.40 19.82
N TYR A 336 15.25 0.27 19.31
CA TYR A 336 14.98 -0.45 18.06
C TYR A 336 15.63 0.18 16.83
N PHE A 337 15.94 1.47 16.91
CA PHE A 337 16.50 2.23 15.80
C PHE A 337 18.02 2.19 15.73
N ALA A 338 18.68 1.58 16.74
CA ALA A 338 20.14 1.43 16.75
C ALA A 338 20.66 0.71 15.49
N PRO A 339 21.91 1.02 15.05
CA PRO A 339 22.84 2.00 15.60
C PRO A 339 22.64 3.44 15.07
N ASP A 340 21.76 3.65 14.11
CA ASP A 340 21.49 4.96 13.50
C ASP A 340 20.13 5.48 13.99
N PHE A 341 20.17 6.56 14.77
CA PHE A 341 18.98 7.21 15.34
C PHE A 341 18.46 8.36 14.46
N SER A 342 18.78 8.34 13.18
CA SER A 342 18.28 9.29 12.18
C SER A 342 16.90 8.87 11.63
N LEU A 343 16.05 9.85 11.33
CA LEU A 343 14.79 9.64 10.60
C LEU A 343 15.04 9.10 9.18
N HIS A 344 16.14 9.51 8.56
CA HIS A 344 16.55 9.10 7.24
C HIS A 344 17.89 8.34 7.34
N PRO A 345 17.85 7.04 7.64
CA PRO A 345 19.08 6.27 7.77
C PRO A 345 19.81 6.22 6.42
N GLU A 346 21.13 6.15 6.48
CA GLU A 346 21.93 5.95 5.28
C GLU A 346 21.56 4.64 4.60
N VAL A 347 21.36 4.71 3.29
CA VAL A 347 21.05 3.54 2.45
C VAL A 347 22.30 2.67 2.25
N THR A 348 23.49 3.25 2.41
CA THR A 348 24.79 2.55 2.36
C THR A 348 25.21 2.18 3.77
N GLY A 349 25.20 0.89 4.11
CA GLY A 349 25.73 0.43 5.39
C GLY A 349 27.22 0.74 5.56
N GLU A 350 27.66 0.98 6.81
CA GLU A 350 29.05 1.33 7.23
C GLU A 350 30.17 0.36 6.76
N ARG A 351 29.83 -0.73 6.08
CA ARG A 351 30.79 -1.72 5.55
C ARG A 351 30.63 -1.97 4.06
N GLY A 352 30.07 -1.00 3.27
CA GLY A 352 29.91 -1.24 1.84
C GLY A 352 29.10 -2.53 1.56
N THR A 353 28.18 -2.90 2.47
CA THR A 353 27.19 -3.92 2.18
C THR A 353 26.37 -3.36 1.04
N LEU A 354 26.66 -3.91 -0.07
CA LEU A 354 26.31 -3.57 -1.41
C LEU A 354 24.83 -3.15 -1.45
N ARG A 355 24.61 -1.87 -1.74
CA ARG A 355 23.44 -1.51 -2.52
C ARG A 355 23.36 -2.54 -3.63
N GLN A 356 22.23 -3.16 -3.79
CA GLN A 356 22.03 -3.99 -4.96
C GLN A 356 22.24 -3.08 -6.18
N GLU A 357 23.07 -3.50 -7.12
CA GLU A 357 23.33 -2.74 -8.34
C GLU A 357 22.00 -2.44 -9.04
N ASN A 358 21.80 -1.21 -9.50
CA ASN A 358 20.60 -0.84 -10.21
C ASN A 358 20.59 -1.44 -11.62
N ALA A 359 19.84 -2.51 -11.80
CA ALA A 359 19.68 -3.20 -13.08
C ALA A 359 18.72 -2.49 -14.05
N ASN A 360 18.15 -1.35 -13.64
CA ASN A 360 17.23 -0.56 -14.45
C ASN A 360 18.01 0.45 -15.31
N SER A 361 18.50 0.01 -16.46
CA SER A 361 19.17 0.92 -17.38
C SER A 361 18.23 2.01 -17.86
N ARG A 362 18.78 3.20 -18.17
CA ARG A 362 18.02 4.31 -18.76
C ARG A 362 17.21 3.86 -19.98
N GLN A 363 17.81 3.08 -20.85
CA GLN A 363 17.13 2.55 -22.05
C GLN A 363 15.93 1.67 -21.69
N TYR A 364 16.04 0.85 -20.64
CA TYR A 364 14.94 0.03 -20.15
C TYR A 364 13.79 0.90 -19.65
N LEU A 365 14.06 1.90 -18.81
CA LEU A 365 13.03 2.79 -18.28
C LEU A 365 12.36 3.63 -19.38
N GLU A 366 13.13 4.11 -20.38
CA GLU A 366 12.60 4.80 -21.54
C GLU A 366 11.71 3.87 -22.40
N SER A 367 12.03 2.58 -22.50
CA SER A 367 11.19 1.62 -23.23
C SER A 367 9.83 1.38 -22.57
N ILE A 368 9.79 1.30 -21.23
CA ILE A 368 8.54 1.24 -20.45
C ILE A 368 7.70 2.49 -20.71
N GLY A 369 8.29 3.67 -20.60
CA GLY A 369 7.63 4.95 -20.88
C GLY A 369 7.06 4.99 -22.29
N THR A 370 7.84 4.58 -23.29
CA THR A 370 7.43 4.56 -24.70
C THR A 370 6.24 3.64 -24.93
N TYR A 371 6.25 2.42 -24.34
CA TYR A 371 5.14 1.48 -24.43
C TYR A 371 3.86 2.05 -23.83
N PHE A 372 3.98 2.67 -22.66
CA PHE A 372 2.86 3.31 -21.98
C PHE A 372 2.22 4.44 -22.83
N PHE A 373 3.04 5.28 -23.45
CA PHE A 373 2.56 6.35 -24.34
C PHE A 373 2.00 5.82 -25.67
N TYR A 374 2.49 4.69 -26.18
CA TYR A 374 2.01 4.10 -27.42
C TYR A 374 0.59 3.54 -27.26
N ASN A 375 0.32 2.79 -26.21
CA ASN A 375 -1.00 2.20 -25.94
C ASN A 375 -2.11 3.25 -25.86
N ARG A 376 -1.79 4.45 -25.42
CA ARG A 376 -2.72 5.56 -25.41
C ARG A 376 -3.09 6.09 -26.80
N LYS A 377 -2.12 6.20 -27.70
CA LYS A 377 -2.42 6.64 -29.08
C LYS A 377 -3.44 5.70 -29.73
N GLN A 378 -3.35 4.41 -29.47
CA GLN A 378 -4.30 3.42 -29.96
C GLN A 378 -5.72 3.66 -29.43
N ARG A 379 -5.89 4.07 -28.17
CA ARG A 379 -7.20 4.37 -27.61
C ARG A 379 -7.83 5.64 -28.17
N ASN A 380 -7.05 6.70 -28.32
CA ASN A 380 -7.57 7.93 -28.95
C ASN A 380 -8.03 7.68 -30.39
N LEU A 381 -7.45 6.70 -31.09
CA LEU A 381 -7.90 6.26 -32.40
C LEU A 381 -9.21 5.50 -32.35
N ILE A 382 -9.46 4.70 -31.29
CA ILE A 382 -10.72 3.95 -31.11
C ILE A 382 -11.90 4.90 -30.83
N TYR A 383 -11.71 5.95 -30.03
CA TYR A 383 -12.77 6.95 -29.77
C TYR A 383 -13.10 7.88 -30.95
N ILE A 384 -12.26 7.90 -32.00
CA ILE A 384 -12.52 8.67 -33.23
C ILE A 384 -13.36 7.82 -34.22
N TYR A 385 -13.44 6.51 -34.02
CA TYR A 385 -14.13 5.57 -34.92
C TYR A 385 -15.35 4.85 -34.30
N THR A 386 -15.72 5.18 -33.07
CA THR A 386 -16.99 4.76 -32.42
C THR A 386 -17.84 5.98 -32.10
#